data_a0bf6409a0a60a3802a6f645d21d4e8d
#
_entry.id   a0bf6409a0a60a3802a6f645d21d4e8d
#
_cell.length_a   1.000
_cell.length_b   1.000
_cell.length_c   1.000
_cell.angle_alpha   90.00
_cell.angle_beta   90.00
_cell.angle_gamma   90.00
#
_symmetry.space_group_name_H-M   'P 1'
#
loop_
_entity.id
_entity.type
_entity.pdbx_description
1 polymer ?
#
loop_
_entity_poly.entity_id
_entity_poly.type
_entity_poly.pdbx_seq_one_letter_code
_entity_poly.pdbx_strand_id
1 'polypeptide(L)'
;MSGNSANGDSKRIAPVKFAHAVLRTNKFRQMVDWYKTVLQADVVFENQMLAFMTYDDEHHRIAIAAFPGIEDRAPRGAGLDHLAYTYRNFSDLIATYERLKAAGITPVAPINHGLTLSMYYRDPDGNKVELQIDNFDTVEELKGFFRSNDFSKNPIGVTFDPDELARQYHAGVPEAELRKYRPENGLDPNFFHKMAQ
;
A
#
# COMPACT_ATOMS: atom_id res chain seq x y z
N MET A 1 49.45 -17.81 22.53
CA MET A 1 48.79 -16.53 22.84
C MET A 1 47.50 -16.49 22.06
N SER A 2 46.40 -16.84 22.70
CA SER A 2 45.07 -16.96 22.11
C SER A 2 44.39 -15.60 22.16
N GLY A 3 44.24 -14.99 21.01
CA GLY A 3 43.45 -13.78 20.84
C GLY A 3 41.94 -14.10 20.88
N ASN A 4 41.33 -13.81 22.01
CA ASN A 4 39.90 -13.90 22.21
C ASN A 4 39.25 -12.69 21.55
N SER A 5 38.74 -12.80 20.32
CA SER A 5 37.89 -11.78 19.70
C SER A 5 36.48 -11.93 20.27
N ALA A 6 36.21 -11.24 21.36
CA ALA A 6 34.86 -11.02 21.85
C ALA A 6 34.11 -10.12 20.83
N ASN A 7 33.43 -10.75 19.87
CA ASN A 7 32.36 -10.10 19.15
C ASN A 7 31.20 -9.86 20.15
N GLY A 8 31.22 -8.73 20.80
CA GLY A 8 30.09 -8.23 21.58
C GLY A 8 28.91 -8.05 20.65
N ASP A 9 27.96 -8.96 20.75
CA ASP A 9 26.67 -8.88 20.11
C ASP A 9 25.92 -7.63 20.68
N SER A 10 26.17 -6.47 20.08
CA SER A 10 25.54 -5.23 20.51
C SER A 10 24.04 -5.38 20.26
N LYS A 11 23.26 -5.52 21.32
CA LYS A 11 21.80 -5.63 21.25
C LYS A 11 21.25 -4.53 20.33
N ARG A 12 20.71 -4.94 19.17
CA ARG A 12 20.09 -4.00 18.21
C ARG A 12 18.91 -3.31 18.88
N ILE A 13 18.97 -1.98 18.96
CA ILE A 13 17.86 -1.13 19.43
C ILE A 13 17.18 -0.56 18.19
N ALA A 14 15.94 -0.97 17.95
CA ALA A 14 15.14 -0.55 16.81
C ALA A 14 13.69 -0.31 17.25
N PRO A 15 12.91 0.51 16.52
CA PRO A 15 11.47 0.62 16.76
C PRO A 15 10.80 -0.75 16.66
N VAL A 16 9.80 -0.98 17.53
CA VAL A 16 9.06 -2.26 17.55
C VAL A 16 7.94 -2.31 16.52
N LYS A 17 7.42 -1.13 16.10
CA LYS A 17 6.34 -1.01 15.10
C LYS A 17 6.32 0.39 14.50
N PHE A 18 5.70 0.52 13.32
CA PHE A 18 5.24 1.78 12.79
C PHE A 18 3.91 2.14 13.51
N ALA A 19 3.86 3.27 14.19
CA ALA A 19 2.68 3.64 15.00
C ALA A 19 1.58 4.25 14.14
N HIS A 20 1.83 5.42 13.56
CA HIS A 20 0.84 6.17 12.78
C HIS A 20 1.47 7.11 11.77
N ALA A 21 0.65 7.55 10.79
CA ALA A 21 0.94 8.67 9.91
C ALA A 21 -0.01 9.84 10.23
N VAL A 22 0.48 11.08 10.03
CA VAL A 22 -0.34 12.30 10.15
C VAL A 22 -0.39 12.98 8.78
N LEU A 23 -1.60 13.18 8.27
CA LEU A 23 -1.87 13.84 7.00
C LEU A 23 -2.48 15.23 7.27
N ARG A 24 -1.83 16.26 6.74
CA ARG A 24 -2.33 17.64 6.81
C ARG A 24 -3.20 17.90 5.59
N THR A 25 -4.34 18.57 5.79
CA THR A 25 -5.30 18.79 4.71
C THR A 25 -6.09 20.09 4.88
N ASN A 26 -6.54 20.66 3.79
CA ASN A 26 -7.60 21.67 3.74
C ASN A 26 -8.97 21.07 3.36
N LYS A 27 -9.06 19.73 3.17
CA LYS A 27 -10.26 18.97 2.80
C LYS A 27 -10.67 17.98 3.90
N PHE A 28 -10.68 18.45 5.15
CA PHE A 28 -10.77 17.62 6.35
C PHE A 28 -11.87 16.55 6.28
N ARG A 29 -13.11 16.94 6.02
CA ARG A 29 -14.24 16.00 5.99
C ARG A 29 -14.09 14.95 4.87
N GLN A 30 -13.67 15.38 3.69
CA GLN A 30 -13.45 14.48 2.55
C GLN A 30 -12.37 13.44 2.87
N MET A 31 -11.27 13.86 3.50
CA MET A 31 -10.18 12.97 3.91
C MET A 31 -10.65 11.95 4.95
N VAL A 32 -11.36 12.40 5.98
CA VAL A 32 -11.90 11.48 7.01
C VAL A 32 -12.84 10.45 6.38
N ASP A 33 -13.79 10.88 5.56
CA ASP A 33 -14.77 9.99 4.92
C ASP A 33 -14.10 9.02 3.93
N TRP A 34 -13.06 9.47 3.21
CA TRP A 34 -12.30 8.64 2.31
C TRP A 34 -11.55 7.51 3.05
N TYR A 35 -10.81 7.84 4.12
CA TYR A 35 -10.06 6.84 4.90
C TYR A 35 -10.99 5.86 5.64
N LYS A 36 -12.14 6.32 6.14
CA LYS A 36 -13.21 5.43 6.65
C LYS A 36 -13.65 4.44 5.59
N THR A 37 -13.86 4.93 4.36
CA THR A 37 -14.33 4.08 3.25
C THR A 37 -13.25 3.12 2.80
N VAL A 38 -12.03 3.58 2.58
CA VAL A 38 -10.97 2.77 1.96
C VAL A 38 -10.42 1.73 2.93
N LEU A 39 -10.10 2.13 4.15
CA LEU A 39 -9.51 1.23 5.15
C LEU A 39 -10.54 0.59 6.08
N GLN A 40 -11.84 0.93 5.96
CA GLN A 40 -12.86 0.59 6.94
C GLN A 40 -12.44 0.99 8.37
N ALA A 41 -11.74 2.14 8.47
CA ALA A 41 -11.21 2.61 9.74
C ALA A 41 -12.28 3.25 10.61
N ASP A 42 -12.23 2.97 11.90
CA ASP A 42 -13.05 3.61 12.94
C ASP A 42 -12.43 4.95 13.34
N VAL A 43 -13.28 5.96 13.57
CA VAL A 43 -12.87 7.23 14.15
C VAL A 43 -12.88 7.10 15.67
N VAL A 44 -11.69 7.10 16.28
CA VAL A 44 -11.55 7.00 17.75
C VAL A 44 -11.56 8.35 18.43
N PHE A 45 -11.28 9.43 17.71
CA PHE A 45 -11.40 10.81 18.17
C PHE A 45 -11.63 11.74 16.97
N GLU A 46 -12.50 12.73 17.13
CA GLU A 46 -12.70 13.79 16.13
C GLU A 46 -13.11 15.10 16.79
N ASN A 47 -12.55 16.20 16.28
CA ASN A 47 -13.03 17.57 16.54
C ASN A 47 -12.99 18.38 15.22
N GLN A 48 -13.05 19.70 15.29
CA GLN A 48 -13.09 20.57 14.10
C GLN A 48 -11.79 20.56 13.27
N MET A 49 -10.65 20.13 13.84
CA MET A 49 -9.32 20.20 13.20
C MET A 49 -8.57 18.88 13.17
N LEU A 50 -8.94 17.91 13.98
CA LEU A 50 -8.22 16.64 14.12
C LEU A 50 -9.19 15.47 14.11
N ALA A 51 -8.81 14.40 13.40
CA ALA A 51 -9.44 13.10 13.51
C ALA A 51 -8.37 12.02 13.67
N PHE A 52 -8.55 11.11 14.62
CA PHE A 52 -7.72 9.93 14.81
C PHE A 52 -8.53 8.70 14.42
N MET A 53 -7.92 7.85 13.60
CA MET A 53 -8.60 6.71 12.99
C MET A 53 -7.74 5.47 13.11
N THR A 54 -8.37 4.32 13.34
CA THR A 54 -7.70 3.02 13.41
C THR A 54 -8.50 1.94 12.70
N TYR A 55 -7.82 0.87 12.28
CA TYR A 55 -8.40 -0.35 11.71
C TYR A 55 -7.92 -1.61 12.46
N ASP A 56 -7.20 -1.42 13.56
CA ASP A 56 -6.66 -2.50 14.43
C ASP A 56 -6.56 -2.02 15.89
N ASP A 57 -5.79 -2.73 16.73
CA ASP A 57 -5.62 -2.47 18.18
C ASP A 57 -4.75 -1.24 18.48
N GLU A 58 -4.19 -0.55 17.49
CA GLU A 58 -3.42 0.66 17.75
C GLU A 58 -4.36 1.82 18.13
N HIS A 59 -3.93 2.68 19.05
CA HIS A 59 -4.72 3.84 19.46
C HIS A 59 -5.13 4.75 18.27
N HIS A 60 -4.33 4.83 17.22
CA HIS A 60 -4.66 5.33 15.88
C HIS A 60 -3.55 4.97 14.89
N ARG A 61 -3.93 4.73 13.63
CA ARG A 61 -3.03 4.47 12.50
C ARG A 61 -2.90 5.67 11.58
N ILE A 62 -3.99 6.44 11.47
CA ILE A 62 -4.06 7.64 10.64
C ILE A 62 -4.55 8.80 11.53
N ALA A 63 -3.88 9.94 11.43
CA ALA A 63 -4.39 11.22 11.92
C ALA A 63 -4.61 12.16 10.73
N ILE A 64 -5.80 12.78 10.67
CA ILE A 64 -6.12 13.84 9.72
C ILE A 64 -6.09 15.17 10.46
N ALA A 65 -5.32 16.14 9.96
CA ALA A 65 -5.11 17.43 10.62
C ALA A 65 -5.38 18.60 9.65
N ALA A 66 -6.36 19.45 10.00
CA ALA A 66 -6.74 20.64 9.26
C ALA A 66 -6.28 21.90 10.01
N PHE A 67 -5.01 22.26 9.86
CA PHE A 67 -4.49 23.50 10.46
C PHE A 67 -4.76 24.70 9.54
N PRO A 68 -4.94 25.92 10.11
CA PRO A 68 -5.09 27.12 9.31
C PRO A 68 -3.89 27.35 8.36
N GLY A 69 -4.17 27.80 7.13
CA GLY A 69 -3.14 28.16 6.16
C GLY A 69 -2.50 26.98 5.41
N ILE A 70 -3.10 25.77 5.49
CA ILE A 70 -2.66 24.65 4.65
C ILE A 70 -3.14 24.89 3.22
N GLU A 71 -2.20 24.86 2.29
CA GLU A 71 -2.45 24.91 0.84
C GLU A 71 -2.56 23.50 0.26
N ASP A 72 -3.10 23.40 -0.96
CA ASP A 72 -3.14 22.16 -1.71
C ASP A 72 -1.73 21.61 -1.93
N ARG A 73 -1.60 20.30 -1.94
CA ARG A 73 -0.33 19.62 -2.18
C ARG A 73 0.21 20.01 -3.57
N ALA A 74 1.48 20.43 -3.61
CA ALA A 74 2.17 20.61 -4.88
C ALA A 74 2.40 19.24 -5.56
N PRO A 75 1.89 19.02 -6.77
CA PRO A 75 2.16 17.80 -7.51
C PRO A 75 3.67 17.71 -7.84
N ARG A 76 4.21 16.50 -7.86
CA ARG A 76 5.61 16.19 -8.22
C ARG A 76 6.68 16.75 -7.29
N GLY A 77 6.33 17.16 -6.08
CA GLY A 77 7.30 17.51 -5.04
C GLY A 77 7.99 16.25 -4.47
N ALA A 78 9.26 16.41 -4.06
CA ALA A 78 9.91 15.35 -3.26
C ALA A 78 9.20 15.20 -1.92
N GLY A 79 9.11 13.95 -1.41
CA GLY A 79 8.45 13.64 -0.14
C GLY A 79 8.04 12.18 -0.05
N LEU A 80 7.03 11.91 0.78
CA LEU A 80 6.43 10.58 0.87
C LEU A 80 5.73 10.24 -0.46
N ASP A 81 6.09 9.10 -1.04
CA ASP A 81 5.45 8.64 -2.28
C ASP A 81 4.07 8.03 -1.98
N HIS A 82 4.00 7.01 -1.11
CA HIS A 82 2.75 6.36 -0.71
C HIS A 82 2.83 5.76 0.70
N LEU A 83 1.67 5.39 1.25
CA LEU A 83 1.52 4.51 2.40
C LEU A 83 0.95 3.18 1.92
N ALA A 84 1.56 2.07 2.33
CA ALA A 84 1.14 0.73 1.95
C ALA A 84 0.44 0.02 3.11
N TYR A 85 -0.67 -0.67 2.80
CA TYR A 85 -1.48 -1.44 3.73
C TYR A 85 -1.65 -2.86 3.20
N THR A 86 -1.19 -3.85 3.98
CA THR A 86 -1.24 -5.25 3.59
C THR A 86 -2.52 -5.92 4.11
N TYR A 87 -3.30 -6.49 3.20
CA TYR A 87 -4.44 -7.35 3.52
C TYR A 87 -3.97 -8.76 3.82
N ARG A 88 -4.78 -9.51 4.56
CA ARG A 88 -4.43 -10.84 5.05
C ARG A 88 -4.24 -11.85 3.91
N ASN A 89 -5.07 -11.76 2.87
CA ASN A 89 -5.13 -12.74 1.78
C ASN A 89 -5.69 -12.12 0.50
N PHE A 90 -5.68 -12.90 -0.56
CA PHE A 90 -6.15 -12.50 -1.89
C PHE A 90 -7.66 -12.16 -1.90
N SER A 91 -8.48 -12.94 -1.20
CA SER A 91 -9.93 -12.71 -1.16
C SER A 91 -10.29 -11.37 -0.51
N ASP A 92 -9.57 -10.98 0.56
CA ASP A 92 -9.78 -9.69 1.23
C ASP A 92 -9.40 -8.50 0.31
N LEU A 93 -8.34 -8.65 -0.49
CA LEU A 93 -7.94 -7.62 -1.47
C LEU A 93 -8.98 -7.48 -2.59
N ILE A 94 -9.48 -8.60 -3.15
CA ILE A 94 -10.51 -8.58 -4.21
C ILE A 94 -11.82 -8.00 -3.68
N ALA A 95 -12.30 -8.46 -2.51
CA ALA A 95 -13.51 -7.91 -1.89
C ALA A 95 -13.39 -6.41 -1.60
N THR A 96 -12.19 -5.93 -1.19
CA THR A 96 -11.91 -4.51 -1.01
C THR A 96 -11.97 -3.77 -2.34
N TYR A 97 -11.34 -4.28 -3.39
CA TYR A 97 -11.42 -3.69 -4.72
C TYR A 97 -12.87 -3.51 -5.19
N GLU A 98 -13.67 -4.58 -5.11
CA GLU A 98 -15.07 -4.57 -5.56
C GLU A 98 -15.93 -3.58 -4.76
N ARG A 99 -15.74 -3.55 -3.44
CA ARG A 99 -16.41 -2.60 -2.53
C ARG A 99 -16.05 -1.15 -2.86
N LEU A 100 -14.77 -0.87 -3.08
CA LEU A 100 -14.30 0.47 -3.43
C LEU A 100 -14.79 0.91 -4.82
N LYS A 101 -14.76 0.00 -5.80
CA LYS A 101 -15.30 0.27 -7.13
C LYS A 101 -16.80 0.59 -7.08
N ALA A 102 -17.58 -0.14 -6.28
CA ALA A 102 -19.00 0.16 -6.08
C ALA A 102 -19.22 1.53 -5.42
N ALA A 103 -18.27 2.03 -4.63
CA ALA A 103 -18.27 3.37 -4.05
C ALA A 103 -17.69 4.46 -4.99
N GLY A 104 -17.35 4.13 -6.24
CA GLY A 104 -16.75 5.04 -7.21
C GLY A 104 -15.26 5.32 -6.99
N ILE A 105 -14.58 4.52 -6.14
CA ILE A 105 -13.15 4.64 -5.85
C ILE A 105 -12.41 3.53 -6.62
N THR A 106 -11.70 3.92 -7.68
CA THR A 106 -10.96 2.98 -8.54
C THR A 106 -9.45 3.16 -8.41
N PRO A 107 -8.66 2.08 -8.54
CA PRO A 107 -7.21 2.19 -8.48
C PRO A 107 -6.66 2.93 -9.71
N VAL A 108 -5.66 3.79 -9.47
CA VAL A 108 -4.96 4.52 -10.54
C VAL A 108 -3.85 3.68 -11.18
N ALA A 109 -3.31 2.72 -10.44
CA ALA A 109 -2.24 1.84 -10.91
C ALA A 109 -2.31 0.47 -10.21
N PRO A 110 -2.98 -0.52 -10.81
CA PRO A 110 -2.87 -1.93 -10.39
C PRO A 110 -1.56 -2.51 -10.92
N ILE A 111 -0.74 -3.11 -10.05
CA ILE A 111 0.57 -3.63 -10.41
C ILE A 111 0.95 -4.86 -9.59
N ASN A 112 1.47 -5.89 -10.24
CA ASN A 112 2.15 -7.00 -9.61
C ASN A 112 3.65 -6.71 -9.60
N HIS A 113 4.21 -6.40 -8.44
CA HIS A 113 5.63 -6.15 -8.25
C HIS A 113 6.48 -7.43 -8.19
N GLY A 114 5.83 -8.59 -8.25
CA GLY A 114 6.46 -9.89 -8.02
C GLY A 114 6.51 -10.22 -6.53
N LEU A 115 6.93 -9.31 -5.68
CA LEU A 115 6.89 -9.47 -4.22
C LEU A 115 5.49 -9.22 -3.63
N THR A 116 4.74 -8.31 -4.22
CA THR A 116 3.36 -7.97 -3.82
C THR A 116 2.45 -7.87 -5.02
N LEU A 117 1.17 -8.11 -4.81
CA LEU A 117 0.10 -7.74 -5.72
C LEU A 117 -0.60 -6.50 -5.15
N SER A 118 -0.55 -5.38 -5.88
CA SER A 118 -0.82 -4.05 -5.33
C SER A 118 -1.81 -3.27 -6.19
N MET A 119 -2.65 -2.47 -5.53
CA MET A 119 -3.57 -1.51 -6.15
C MET A 119 -3.36 -0.14 -5.51
N TYR A 120 -2.92 0.84 -6.30
CA TYR A 120 -2.69 2.21 -5.83
C TYR A 120 -3.93 3.06 -6.02
N TYR A 121 -4.32 3.78 -4.98
CA TYR A 121 -5.44 4.71 -4.95
C TYR A 121 -4.94 6.12 -4.64
N ARG A 122 -5.79 7.13 -4.87
CA ARG A 122 -5.51 8.50 -4.44
C ARG A 122 -6.58 8.97 -3.48
N ASP A 123 -6.13 9.54 -2.37
CA ASP A 123 -7.01 10.25 -1.47
C ASP A 123 -7.42 11.64 -2.05
N PRO A 124 -8.33 12.38 -1.41
CA PRO A 124 -8.78 13.69 -1.90
C PRO A 124 -7.70 14.75 -2.07
N ASP A 125 -6.55 14.61 -1.39
CA ASP A 125 -5.39 15.49 -1.54
C ASP A 125 -4.37 14.97 -2.56
N GLY A 126 -4.64 13.81 -3.18
CA GLY A 126 -3.76 13.17 -4.14
C GLY A 126 -2.61 12.38 -3.52
N ASN A 127 -2.63 12.11 -2.19
CA ASN A 127 -1.67 11.18 -1.60
C ASN A 127 -1.97 9.77 -2.10
N LYS A 128 -0.92 9.03 -2.44
CA LYS A 128 -1.09 7.65 -2.87
C LYS A 128 -1.21 6.71 -1.67
N VAL A 129 -2.14 5.79 -1.78
CA VAL A 129 -2.38 4.69 -0.84
C VAL A 129 -2.30 3.40 -1.62
N GLU A 130 -1.41 2.51 -1.20
CA GLU A 130 -1.25 1.18 -1.75
C GLU A 130 -2.02 0.18 -0.89
N LEU A 131 -2.92 -0.57 -1.51
CA LEU A 131 -3.57 -1.72 -0.91
C LEU A 131 -2.98 -2.98 -1.54
N GLN A 132 -2.39 -3.86 -0.73
CA GLN A 132 -1.60 -4.98 -1.24
C GLN A 132 -1.82 -6.28 -0.48
N ILE A 133 -1.34 -7.36 -1.08
CA ILE A 133 -1.02 -8.63 -0.42
C ILE A 133 0.41 -9.03 -0.76
N ASP A 134 1.05 -9.77 0.14
CA ASP A 134 2.33 -10.40 -0.15
C ASP A 134 2.13 -11.61 -1.09
N ASN A 135 3.03 -11.79 -2.06
CA ASN A 135 3.01 -12.94 -2.97
C ASN A 135 3.77 -14.14 -2.42
N PHE A 136 4.50 -13.98 -1.33
CA PHE A 136 5.31 -15.01 -0.68
C PHE A 136 4.86 -15.21 0.76
N ASP A 137 4.85 -16.46 1.21
CA ASP A 137 4.46 -16.81 2.57
C ASP A 137 5.62 -16.70 3.56
N THR A 138 6.86 -16.70 3.06
CA THR A 138 8.07 -16.68 3.90
C THR A 138 9.07 -15.62 3.46
N VAL A 139 9.86 -15.14 4.44
CA VAL A 139 10.95 -14.18 4.19
C VAL A 139 12.05 -14.81 3.31
N GLU A 140 12.25 -16.12 3.40
CA GLU A 140 13.27 -16.81 2.59
C GLU A 140 12.87 -16.87 1.10
N GLU A 141 11.61 -17.11 0.78
CA GLU A 141 11.08 -17.04 -0.58
C GLU A 141 11.24 -15.62 -1.14
N LEU A 142 10.88 -14.61 -0.35
CA LEU A 142 11.05 -13.19 -0.72
C LEU A 142 12.51 -12.84 -1.00
N LYS A 143 13.44 -13.28 -0.15
CA LYS A 143 14.89 -13.10 -0.39
C LYS A 143 15.37 -13.85 -1.64
N GLY A 144 14.78 -15.01 -1.92
CA GLY A 144 15.02 -15.77 -3.14
C GLY A 144 14.60 -14.98 -4.38
N PHE A 145 13.40 -14.37 -4.34
CA PHE A 145 12.90 -13.53 -5.43
C PHE A 145 13.79 -12.31 -5.68
N PHE A 146 14.22 -11.57 -4.66
CA PHE A 146 15.14 -10.43 -4.82
C PHE A 146 16.48 -10.81 -5.49
N ARG A 147 16.94 -12.05 -5.31
CA ARG A 147 18.14 -12.56 -5.97
C ARG A 147 17.86 -13.17 -7.36
N SER A 148 16.60 -13.24 -7.75
CA SER A 148 16.21 -13.85 -9.02
C SER A 148 16.52 -12.94 -10.21
N ASN A 149 16.66 -13.57 -11.37
CA ASN A 149 16.82 -12.85 -12.63
C ASN A 149 15.54 -12.09 -13.03
N ASP A 150 14.37 -12.54 -12.58
CA ASP A 150 13.09 -11.91 -12.90
C ASP A 150 12.94 -10.55 -12.20
N PHE A 151 13.35 -10.43 -10.93
CA PHE A 151 13.40 -9.13 -10.26
C PHE A 151 14.40 -8.19 -10.95
N SER A 152 15.58 -8.68 -11.33
CA SER A 152 16.60 -7.87 -12.00
C SER A 152 16.15 -7.36 -13.38
N LYS A 153 15.34 -8.13 -14.10
CA LYS A 153 14.81 -7.73 -15.41
C LYS A 153 13.75 -6.64 -15.32
N ASN A 154 12.88 -6.73 -14.32
CA ASN A 154 11.80 -5.76 -14.11
C ASN A 154 11.56 -5.53 -12.61
N PRO A 155 12.32 -4.61 -11.96
CA PRO A 155 12.17 -4.34 -10.54
C PRO A 155 10.93 -3.49 -10.20
N ILE A 156 10.25 -2.94 -11.22
CA ILE A 156 9.03 -2.14 -11.01
C ILE A 156 7.81 -3.04 -10.92
N GLY A 157 7.63 -3.94 -11.88
CA GLY A 157 6.49 -4.85 -11.91
C GLY A 157 5.73 -4.89 -13.22
N VAL A 158 4.56 -5.51 -13.20
CA VAL A 158 3.68 -5.74 -14.34
C VAL A 158 2.29 -5.24 -14.02
N THR A 159 1.75 -4.36 -14.85
CA THR A 159 0.38 -3.87 -14.69
C THR A 159 -0.65 -4.95 -15.03
N PHE A 160 -1.78 -4.95 -14.35
CA PHE A 160 -2.88 -5.86 -14.60
C PHE A 160 -4.23 -5.13 -14.64
N ASP A 161 -5.25 -5.79 -15.18
CA ASP A 161 -6.63 -5.34 -15.14
C ASP A 161 -7.30 -5.91 -13.86
N PRO A 162 -7.71 -5.08 -12.90
CA PRO A 162 -8.32 -5.57 -11.66
C PRO A 162 -9.71 -6.16 -11.87
N ASP A 163 -10.46 -5.75 -12.91
CA ASP A 163 -11.76 -6.35 -13.24
C ASP A 163 -11.57 -7.77 -13.76
N GLU A 164 -10.61 -7.95 -14.64
CA GLU A 164 -10.28 -9.28 -15.16
C GLU A 164 -9.74 -10.19 -14.07
N LEU A 165 -8.90 -9.65 -13.17
CA LEU A 165 -8.40 -10.40 -12.02
C LEU A 165 -9.54 -10.87 -11.11
N ALA A 166 -10.48 -9.99 -10.76
CA ALA A 166 -11.64 -10.33 -9.95
C ALA A 166 -12.55 -11.36 -10.65
N ARG A 167 -12.78 -11.19 -11.95
CA ARG A 167 -13.57 -12.12 -12.76
C ARG A 167 -12.95 -13.53 -12.78
N GLN A 168 -11.64 -13.64 -12.95
CA GLN A 168 -10.93 -14.93 -12.94
C GLN A 168 -10.96 -15.58 -11.54
N TYR A 169 -10.81 -14.78 -10.50
CA TYR A 169 -10.92 -15.26 -9.12
C TYR A 169 -12.30 -15.90 -8.87
N HIS A 170 -13.39 -15.21 -9.22
CA HIS A 170 -14.75 -15.75 -9.07
C HIS A 170 -15.06 -16.92 -10.01
N ALA A 171 -14.34 -17.05 -11.11
CA ALA A 171 -14.40 -18.23 -11.99
C ALA A 171 -13.62 -19.44 -11.43
N GLY A 172 -12.96 -19.31 -10.27
CA GLY A 172 -12.24 -20.39 -9.60
C GLY A 172 -10.83 -20.64 -10.14
N VAL A 173 -10.23 -19.68 -10.83
CA VAL A 173 -8.80 -19.77 -11.21
C VAL A 173 -7.97 -19.76 -9.92
N PRO A 174 -7.02 -20.72 -9.77
CA PRO A 174 -6.19 -20.80 -8.57
C PRO A 174 -5.43 -19.50 -8.28
N GLU A 175 -5.42 -19.04 -7.02
CA GLU A 175 -4.72 -17.81 -6.61
C GLU A 175 -3.24 -17.79 -7.01
N ALA A 176 -2.56 -18.94 -6.96
CA ALA A 176 -1.16 -19.07 -7.37
C ALA A 176 -0.94 -18.69 -8.85
N GLU A 177 -1.92 -18.94 -9.74
CA GLU A 177 -1.87 -18.49 -11.13
C GLU A 177 -2.21 -17.01 -11.27
N LEU A 178 -3.15 -16.49 -10.48
CA LEU A 178 -3.55 -15.08 -10.49
C LEU A 178 -2.43 -14.16 -9.97
N ARG A 179 -1.66 -14.61 -8.97
CA ARG A 179 -0.52 -13.89 -8.38
C ARG A 179 0.80 -14.07 -9.16
N LYS A 180 0.81 -14.94 -10.15
CA LYS A 180 2.04 -15.29 -10.86
C LYS A 180 2.69 -14.08 -11.53
N TYR A 181 3.95 -13.82 -11.19
CA TYR A 181 4.73 -12.75 -11.80
C TYR A 181 5.20 -13.15 -13.20
N ARG A 182 4.92 -12.30 -14.19
CA ARG A 182 5.29 -12.49 -15.58
C ARG A 182 5.97 -11.22 -16.11
N PRO A 183 7.29 -11.06 -15.84
CA PRO A 183 8.02 -9.81 -16.13
C PRO A 183 8.00 -9.41 -17.62
N GLU A 184 7.74 -10.35 -18.51
CA GLU A 184 7.62 -10.13 -19.96
C GLU A 184 6.39 -9.29 -20.36
N ASN A 185 5.34 -9.24 -19.54
CA ASN A 185 4.12 -8.48 -19.84
C ASN A 185 4.31 -6.96 -19.71
N GLY A 186 5.29 -6.53 -18.89
CA GLY A 186 5.66 -5.13 -18.76
C GLY A 186 4.64 -4.23 -18.07
N LEU A 187 4.86 -2.93 -18.19
CA LEU A 187 4.01 -1.89 -17.62
C LEU A 187 3.06 -1.30 -18.66
N ASP A 188 1.90 -0.82 -18.21
CA ASP A 188 1.08 0.11 -19.01
C ASP A 188 1.97 1.28 -19.47
N PRO A 189 1.97 1.68 -20.75
CA PRO A 189 2.77 2.80 -21.26
C PRO A 189 2.55 4.11 -20.49
N ASN A 190 1.39 4.30 -19.88
CA ASN A 190 1.04 5.49 -19.11
C ASN A 190 1.30 5.33 -17.61
N PHE A 191 1.88 4.21 -17.15
CA PHE A 191 2.06 3.90 -15.73
C PHE A 191 2.74 5.06 -14.97
N PHE A 192 3.90 5.50 -15.41
CA PHE A 192 4.63 6.57 -14.74
C PHE A 192 3.88 7.91 -14.77
N HIS A 193 3.14 8.18 -15.84
CA HIS A 193 2.28 9.37 -15.89
C HIS A 193 1.16 9.30 -14.85
N LYS A 194 0.47 8.17 -14.76
CA LYS A 194 -0.58 7.92 -13.75
C LYS A 194 -0.02 8.02 -12.32
N MET A 195 1.20 7.53 -12.10
CA MET A 195 1.85 7.57 -10.78
C MET A 195 2.36 8.97 -10.40
N ALA A 196 2.63 9.84 -11.37
CA ALA A 196 3.20 11.18 -11.13
C ALA A 196 2.16 12.30 -10.94
N GLN A 197 0.87 12.05 -11.19
CA GLN A 197 -0.23 13.00 -10.95
C GLN A 197 -0.58 13.08 -9.48
#